data_7ba2a930f29264a33ea40f4fce4482ba
#
_entry.id   7ba2a930f29264a33ea40f4fce4482ba
#
_cell.length_a   1.000
_cell.length_b   1.000
_cell.length_c   1.000
_cell.angle_alpha   90.00
_cell.angle_beta   90.00
_cell.angle_gamma   90.00
#
_symmetry.space_group_name_H-M   'P 1'
#
loop_
_entity.id
_entity.type
_entity.pdbx_description
1 polymer ?
#
loop_
_entity_poly.entity_id
_entity_poly.type
_entity_poly.pdbx_seq_one_letter_code
_entity_poly.pdbx_strand_id
1 'polypeptide(L)'
;MKKIALITNYNISEKLAAAQAVAEKIEGRVEEILVPVAYKERIFRSRMHRSVYSYKTPEEIYAQADLVIVIGGDGSMLDAARRAAVRGIAVLGINMGRIGYMTELEMDELDMLDRVFSGEFSVDERAMLSVKILSDKGNVRFSAEALNEAVIANGSAARIIDLELSEGNELVTTYRADGLVVATPTGSTAYSLSAGGPVIDPRLSCFCVTPVCPHSLLARPMIFPDTAELRVKNICVREKMLHLTVDGRVTFEMYHGDTAVITRSKTKARLLRIKDDGFSSRIRLKKLM
;
A
#
# COMPACT_ATOMS: atom_id res chain seq x y z
N MET A 1 18.70 16.33 -3.50
CA MET A 1 18.44 14.94 -3.92
C MET A 1 19.40 14.62 -5.05
N LYS A 2 20.23 13.57 -4.89
CA LYS A 2 21.27 13.22 -5.86
C LYS A 2 20.92 11.98 -6.68
N LYS A 3 20.26 11.01 -6.05
CA LYS A 3 19.88 9.73 -6.65
C LYS A 3 18.38 9.53 -6.60
N ILE A 4 17.73 9.49 -7.75
CA ILE A 4 16.29 9.29 -7.87
C ILE A 4 16.01 7.93 -8.49
N ALA A 5 15.21 7.11 -7.80
CA ALA A 5 14.72 5.87 -8.38
C ALA A 5 13.51 6.15 -9.29
N LEU A 6 13.54 5.61 -10.50
CA LEU A 6 12.42 5.71 -11.44
C LEU A 6 11.79 4.32 -11.63
N ILE A 7 10.61 4.11 -11.09
CA ILE A 7 9.93 2.82 -11.00
C ILE A 7 8.68 2.81 -11.87
N THR A 8 8.65 1.91 -12.83
CA THR A 8 7.48 1.62 -13.66
C THR A 8 7.61 0.24 -14.31
N ASN A 9 6.58 -0.17 -15.06
CA ASN A 9 6.67 -1.37 -15.92
C ASN A 9 7.16 -0.97 -17.32
N TYR A 10 8.45 -1.00 -17.54
CA TYR A 10 9.10 -0.63 -18.82
C TYR A 10 8.77 -1.57 -19.99
N ASN A 11 8.11 -2.71 -19.76
CA ASN A 11 7.64 -3.58 -20.84
C ASN A 11 6.43 -2.98 -21.58
N ILE A 12 5.70 -2.06 -20.94
CA ILE A 12 4.59 -1.32 -21.54
C ILE A 12 5.15 -0.09 -22.23
N SER A 13 4.97 0.01 -23.55
CA SER A 13 5.58 1.07 -24.37
C SER A 13 5.20 2.48 -23.94
N GLU A 14 3.94 2.71 -23.55
CA GLU A 14 3.45 4.00 -23.04
C GLU A 14 4.16 4.39 -21.73
N LYS A 15 4.35 3.43 -20.82
CA LYS A 15 5.05 3.67 -19.54
C LYS A 15 6.55 3.87 -19.74
N LEU A 16 7.14 3.22 -20.73
CA LEU A 16 8.53 3.45 -21.11
C LEU A 16 8.71 4.87 -21.65
N ALA A 17 7.80 5.35 -22.53
CA ALA A 17 7.83 6.72 -23.03
C ALA A 17 7.61 7.75 -21.90
N ALA A 18 6.69 7.48 -20.97
CA ALA A 18 6.48 8.32 -19.80
C ALA A 18 7.73 8.38 -18.90
N ALA A 19 8.39 7.25 -18.68
CA ALA A 19 9.64 7.21 -17.92
C ALA A 19 10.75 8.01 -18.59
N GLN A 20 10.80 8.00 -19.93
CA GLN A 20 11.73 8.83 -20.69
C GLN A 20 11.44 10.33 -20.47
N ALA A 21 10.19 10.76 -20.59
CA ALA A 21 9.80 12.16 -20.38
C ALA A 21 10.14 12.65 -18.96
N VAL A 22 9.90 11.82 -17.95
CA VAL A 22 10.29 12.13 -16.56
C VAL A 22 11.82 12.21 -16.43
N ALA A 23 12.56 11.27 -17.01
CA ALA A 23 14.01 11.28 -16.97
C ALA A 23 14.58 12.54 -17.65
N GLU A 24 14.05 12.96 -18.80
CA GLU A 24 14.43 14.20 -19.50
C GLU A 24 14.25 15.43 -18.61
N LYS A 25 13.19 15.44 -17.81
CA LYS A 25 12.89 16.56 -16.93
C LYS A 25 13.87 16.66 -15.76
N ILE A 26 14.42 15.54 -15.28
CA ILE A 26 15.22 15.50 -14.05
C ILE A 26 16.73 15.27 -14.29
N GLU A 27 17.18 14.76 -15.44
CA GLU A 27 18.56 14.32 -15.66
C GLU A 27 19.62 15.40 -15.43
N GLY A 28 19.32 16.66 -15.73
CA GLY A 28 20.23 17.79 -15.47
C GLY A 28 20.35 18.22 -14.01
N ARG A 29 19.57 17.60 -13.10
CA ARG A 29 19.46 17.97 -11.69
C ARG A 29 19.85 16.87 -10.70
N VAL A 30 20.19 15.67 -11.22
CA VAL A 30 20.52 14.49 -10.41
C VAL A 30 21.86 13.89 -10.87
N GLU A 31 22.54 13.20 -9.97
CA GLU A 31 23.77 12.48 -10.28
C GLU A 31 23.46 11.13 -10.96
N GLU A 32 22.42 10.44 -10.50
CA GLU A 32 22.00 9.14 -11.02
C GLU A 32 20.48 8.98 -11.02
N ILE A 33 19.96 8.35 -12.07
CA ILE A 33 18.59 7.81 -12.09
C ILE A 33 18.69 6.29 -11.97
N LEU A 34 18.24 5.76 -10.83
CA LEU A 34 18.27 4.34 -10.53
C LEU A 34 17.09 3.64 -11.22
N VAL A 35 17.40 2.66 -12.06
CA VAL A 35 16.41 1.93 -12.86
C VAL A 35 16.56 0.43 -12.59
N PRO A 36 15.45 -0.34 -12.47
CA PRO A 36 15.55 -1.77 -12.23
C PRO A 36 16.30 -2.51 -13.33
N VAL A 37 17.34 -3.26 -12.97
CA VAL A 37 18.23 -3.96 -13.90
C VAL A 37 17.49 -4.93 -14.84
N ALA A 38 16.36 -5.47 -14.39
CA ALA A 38 15.51 -6.36 -15.19
C ALA A 38 15.00 -5.72 -16.49
N TYR A 39 14.99 -4.39 -16.58
CA TYR A 39 14.53 -3.67 -17.77
C TYR A 39 15.66 -3.11 -18.64
N LYS A 40 16.92 -3.36 -18.28
CA LYS A 40 18.09 -2.84 -18.99
C LYS A 40 18.05 -3.14 -20.49
N GLU A 41 17.87 -4.40 -20.88
CA GLU A 41 17.80 -4.78 -22.30
C GLU A 41 16.64 -4.12 -23.03
N ARG A 42 15.47 -4.03 -22.40
CA ARG A 42 14.28 -3.39 -22.98
C ARG A 42 14.53 -1.93 -23.29
N ILE A 43 15.17 -1.20 -22.39
CA ILE A 43 15.52 0.22 -22.53
C ILE A 43 16.56 0.41 -23.64
N PHE A 44 17.59 -0.43 -23.70
CA PHE A 44 18.59 -0.37 -24.77
C PHE A 44 18.00 -0.66 -26.15
N ARG A 45 17.17 -1.70 -26.28
CA ARG A 45 16.50 -2.03 -27.56
C ARG A 45 15.57 -0.92 -28.03
N SER A 46 14.99 -0.16 -27.12
CA SER A 46 14.11 0.97 -27.44
C SER A 46 14.90 2.26 -27.76
N ARG A 47 16.25 2.24 -27.73
CA ARG A 47 17.12 3.42 -27.88
C ARG A 47 16.82 4.55 -26.89
N MET A 48 16.25 4.22 -25.73
CA MET A 48 15.88 5.17 -24.66
C MET A 48 16.88 5.15 -23.50
N HIS A 49 18.06 4.54 -23.70
CA HIS A 49 19.13 4.57 -22.71
C HIS A 49 19.70 5.99 -22.58
N ARG A 50 20.01 6.38 -21.32
CA ARG A 50 20.63 7.65 -20.94
C ARG A 50 21.89 7.39 -20.12
N SER A 51 22.89 8.25 -20.24
CA SER A 51 24.15 8.14 -19.49
C SER A 51 23.95 8.27 -17.98
N VAL A 52 22.91 8.98 -17.55
CA VAL A 52 22.55 9.18 -16.15
C VAL A 52 21.88 7.93 -15.51
N TYR A 53 21.49 6.91 -16.32
CA TYR A 53 20.86 5.69 -15.80
C TYR A 53 21.87 4.76 -15.16
N SER A 54 21.57 4.36 -13.93
CA SER A 54 22.25 3.32 -13.18
C SER A 54 21.32 2.12 -12.97
N TYR A 55 21.65 0.98 -13.56
CA TYR A 55 20.81 -0.23 -13.49
C TYR A 55 21.13 -1.03 -12.24
N LYS A 56 20.17 -1.19 -11.36
CA LYS A 56 20.32 -1.77 -10.02
C LYS A 56 19.26 -2.83 -9.73
N THR A 57 19.54 -3.71 -8.79
CA THR A 57 18.53 -4.60 -8.22
C THR A 57 17.51 -3.80 -7.38
N PRO A 58 16.31 -4.34 -7.14
CA PRO A 58 15.34 -3.65 -6.27
C PRO A 58 15.92 -3.30 -4.89
N GLU A 59 16.69 -4.19 -4.29
CA GLU A 59 17.32 -4.00 -2.97
C GLU A 59 18.31 -2.82 -2.98
N GLU A 60 19.15 -2.74 -4.02
CA GLU A 60 20.11 -1.65 -4.20
C GLU A 60 19.41 -0.31 -4.47
N ILE A 61 18.32 -0.32 -5.25
CA ILE A 61 17.52 0.89 -5.53
C ILE A 61 17.03 1.51 -4.24
N TYR A 62 16.31 0.73 -3.41
CA TYR A 62 15.79 1.24 -2.15
C TYR A 62 16.87 1.45 -1.07
N ALA A 63 18.11 0.94 -1.27
CA ALA A 63 19.23 1.23 -0.40
C ALA A 63 19.91 2.56 -0.71
N GLN A 64 19.81 3.06 -1.97
CA GLN A 64 20.61 4.18 -2.46
C GLN A 64 19.78 5.41 -2.84
N ALA A 65 18.46 5.25 -3.09
CA ALA A 65 17.62 6.34 -3.55
C ALA A 65 17.34 7.38 -2.46
N ASP A 66 17.43 8.66 -2.80
CA ASP A 66 16.96 9.77 -1.97
C ASP A 66 15.45 10.01 -2.13
N LEU A 67 14.91 9.68 -3.31
CA LEU A 67 13.50 9.78 -3.67
C LEU A 67 13.15 8.65 -4.63
N VAL A 68 11.95 8.11 -4.53
CA VAL A 68 11.38 7.16 -5.49
C VAL A 68 10.28 7.86 -6.28
N ILE A 69 10.41 7.96 -7.60
CA ILE A 69 9.35 8.40 -8.50
C ILE A 69 8.71 7.16 -9.12
N VAL A 70 7.40 7.03 -8.96
CA VAL A 70 6.61 5.91 -9.49
C VAL A 70 5.71 6.40 -10.60
N ILE A 71 5.80 5.79 -11.77
CA ILE A 71 4.89 6.06 -12.90
C ILE A 71 3.91 4.91 -13.01
N GLY A 72 2.66 5.18 -12.64
CA GLY A 72 1.59 4.18 -12.61
C GLY A 72 0.41 4.60 -11.76
N GLY A 73 -0.47 3.67 -11.41
CA GLY A 73 -1.60 3.90 -10.52
C GLY A 73 -1.33 3.49 -9.07
N ASP A 74 -2.40 3.50 -8.24
CA ASP A 74 -2.32 3.22 -6.79
C ASP A 74 -1.65 1.87 -6.46
N GLY A 75 -1.86 0.82 -7.24
CA GLY A 75 -1.20 -0.47 -7.00
C GLY A 75 0.32 -0.44 -7.16
N SER A 76 0.86 0.39 -8.07
CA SER A 76 2.31 0.59 -8.22
C SER A 76 2.85 1.46 -7.08
N MET A 77 2.08 2.47 -6.69
CA MET A 77 2.39 3.33 -5.54
C MET A 77 2.44 2.54 -4.24
N LEU A 78 1.47 1.67 -4.02
CA LEU A 78 1.38 0.82 -2.83
C LEU A 78 2.64 -0.04 -2.65
N ASP A 79 3.08 -0.73 -3.71
CA ASP A 79 4.29 -1.55 -3.65
C ASP A 79 5.56 -0.73 -3.37
N ALA A 80 5.72 0.37 -4.11
CA ALA A 80 6.88 1.22 -3.96
C ALA A 80 6.92 1.90 -2.58
N ALA A 81 5.79 2.42 -2.10
CA ALA A 81 5.70 3.08 -0.81
C ALA A 81 5.99 2.12 0.36
N ARG A 82 5.48 0.88 0.30
CA ARG A 82 5.78 -0.16 1.30
C ARG A 82 7.27 -0.51 1.34
N ARG A 83 7.93 -0.66 0.19
CA ARG A 83 9.37 -0.94 0.11
C ARG A 83 10.21 0.25 0.58
N ALA A 84 9.82 1.46 0.20
CA ALA A 84 10.48 2.70 0.57
C ALA A 84 10.36 3.00 2.08
N ALA A 85 9.23 2.63 2.69
CA ALA A 85 8.93 2.86 4.09
C ALA A 85 9.98 2.26 5.03
N VAL A 86 10.49 1.07 4.73
CA VAL A 86 11.55 0.39 5.53
C VAL A 86 12.81 1.25 5.67
N ARG A 87 13.06 2.13 4.72
CA ARG A 87 14.22 3.04 4.68
C ARG A 87 13.85 4.51 4.92
N GLY A 88 12.59 4.81 5.16
CA GLY A 88 12.11 6.18 5.35
C GLY A 88 12.22 7.05 4.10
N ILE A 89 12.30 6.45 2.89
CA ILE A 89 12.41 7.16 1.63
C ILE A 89 11.02 7.67 1.22
N ALA A 90 10.95 8.92 0.75
CA ALA A 90 9.71 9.47 0.21
C ALA A 90 9.42 8.92 -1.20
N VAL A 91 8.13 8.84 -1.54
CA VAL A 91 7.67 8.37 -2.84
C VAL A 91 6.77 9.42 -3.48
N LEU A 92 7.07 9.78 -4.72
CA LEU A 92 6.25 10.64 -5.56
C LEU A 92 5.57 9.80 -6.65
N GLY A 93 4.26 9.88 -6.75
CA GLY A 93 3.50 9.18 -7.78
C GLY A 93 3.15 10.06 -8.96
N ILE A 94 3.41 9.59 -10.17
CA ILE A 94 2.92 10.18 -11.42
C ILE A 94 1.89 9.22 -11.99
N ASN A 95 0.66 9.67 -12.12
CA ASN A 95 -0.45 8.84 -12.55
C ASN A 95 -0.36 8.50 -14.05
N MET A 96 -0.59 7.23 -14.34
CA MET A 96 -0.85 6.76 -15.70
C MET A 96 -2.04 5.81 -15.68
N GLY A 97 -3.21 6.32 -15.96
CA GLY A 97 -4.45 5.55 -16.01
C GLY A 97 -5.59 6.24 -15.29
N ARG A 98 -6.35 5.47 -14.49
CA ARG A 98 -7.43 6.06 -13.67
C ARG A 98 -6.85 6.86 -12.52
N ILE A 99 -7.47 8.00 -12.20
CA ILE A 99 -7.08 8.88 -11.10
C ILE A 99 -6.91 8.07 -9.80
N GLY A 100 -5.72 8.14 -9.19
CA GLY A 100 -5.36 7.45 -7.97
C GLY A 100 -5.55 8.30 -6.70
N TYR A 101 -5.59 7.67 -5.52
CA TYR A 101 -5.57 8.36 -4.22
C TYR A 101 -4.15 8.66 -3.75
N MET A 102 -3.19 7.87 -4.20
CA MET A 102 -1.81 7.93 -3.74
C MET A 102 -0.92 8.73 -4.68
N THR A 103 -1.25 8.78 -5.97
CA THR A 103 -0.51 9.56 -6.97
C THR A 103 -0.66 11.06 -6.72
N GLU A 104 0.31 11.84 -7.20
CA GLU A 104 0.40 13.27 -6.97
C GLU A 104 0.25 14.07 -8.26
N LEU A 105 0.97 13.68 -9.32
CA LEU A 105 0.98 14.37 -10.59
C LEU A 105 0.32 13.54 -11.69
N GLU A 106 -0.21 14.22 -12.70
CA GLU A 106 -0.58 13.66 -13.99
C GLU A 106 0.57 13.87 -15.00
N MET A 107 0.54 13.19 -16.14
CA MET A 107 1.60 13.29 -17.14
C MET A 107 1.74 14.67 -17.81
N ASP A 108 0.69 15.48 -17.80
CA ASP A 108 0.69 16.86 -18.29
C ASP A 108 1.18 17.89 -17.26
N GLU A 109 1.49 17.44 -16.04
CA GLU A 109 1.95 18.27 -14.93
C GLU A 109 3.44 18.09 -14.58
N LEU A 110 4.24 17.49 -15.47
CA LEU A 110 5.65 17.20 -15.19
C LEU A 110 6.51 18.43 -14.89
N ASP A 111 6.07 19.63 -15.30
CA ASP A 111 6.73 20.89 -14.95
C ASP A 111 6.73 21.15 -13.44
N MET A 112 5.76 20.60 -12.71
CA MET A 112 5.72 20.71 -11.25
C MET A 112 6.85 19.94 -10.55
N LEU A 113 7.57 19.03 -11.24
CA LEU A 113 8.76 18.38 -10.70
C LEU A 113 9.85 19.38 -10.30
N ASP A 114 9.85 20.59 -10.89
CA ASP A 114 10.76 21.66 -10.52
C ASP A 114 10.64 22.03 -9.04
N ARG A 115 9.44 21.94 -8.47
CA ARG A 115 9.17 22.20 -7.05
C ARG A 115 9.86 21.20 -6.11
N VAL A 116 10.11 19.97 -6.58
CA VAL A 116 10.88 18.97 -5.81
C VAL A 116 12.31 19.43 -5.58
N PHE A 117 12.90 20.04 -6.60
CA PHE A 117 14.29 20.52 -6.56
C PHE A 117 14.44 21.89 -5.88
N SER A 118 13.40 22.73 -5.89
CA SER A 118 13.37 23.98 -5.13
C SER A 118 13.04 23.79 -3.64
N GLY A 119 12.63 22.56 -3.24
CA GLY A 119 12.25 22.26 -1.86
C GLY A 119 10.80 22.65 -1.52
N GLU A 120 9.99 22.99 -2.51
CA GLU A 120 8.58 23.38 -2.37
C GLU A 120 7.67 22.15 -2.37
N PHE A 121 7.77 21.32 -1.35
CA PHE A 121 6.95 20.12 -1.16
C PHE A 121 6.71 19.87 0.33
N SER A 122 5.71 19.06 0.61
CA SER A 122 5.49 18.48 1.93
C SER A 122 5.60 16.96 1.89
N VAL A 123 5.72 16.34 3.05
CA VAL A 123 5.73 14.88 3.19
C VAL A 123 4.51 14.46 3.98
N ASP A 124 3.66 13.68 3.34
CA ASP A 124 2.46 13.10 3.91
C ASP A 124 2.81 11.71 4.47
N GLU A 125 2.93 11.61 5.79
CA GLU A 125 3.25 10.37 6.48
C GLU A 125 2.00 9.52 6.69
N ARG A 126 2.01 8.29 6.16
CA ARG A 126 0.90 7.35 6.24
C ARG A 126 1.19 6.25 7.24
N ALA A 127 0.25 6.05 8.17
CA ALA A 127 0.31 4.94 9.10
C ALA A 127 0.27 3.60 8.35
N MET A 128 0.96 2.60 8.89
CA MET A 128 0.97 1.22 8.38
C MET A 128 0.55 0.25 9.48
N LEU A 129 0.04 -0.91 9.09
CA LEU A 129 -0.22 -2.04 9.99
C LEU A 129 1.04 -2.89 10.12
N SER A 130 1.29 -3.38 11.32
CA SER A 130 2.14 -4.54 11.59
C SER A 130 1.25 -5.75 11.82
N VAL A 131 1.41 -6.77 10.99
CA VAL A 131 0.56 -7.96 10.96
C VAL A 131 1.40 -9.18 11.29
N LYS A 132 0.99 -9.97 12.29
CA LYS A 132 1.68 -11.22 12.67
C LYS A 132 0.65 -12.33 12.75
N ILE A 133 1.02 -13.55 12.35
CA ILE A 133 0.27 -14.76 12.68
C ILE A 133 0.97 -15.47 13.82
N LEU A 134 0.24 -15.67 14.90
CA LEU A 134 0.65 -16.52 16.01
C LEU A 134 -0.06 -17.87 15.88
N SER A 135 0.67 -18.98 16.04
CA SER A 135 0.07 -20.29 16.22
C SER A 135 -0.74 -20.36 17.52
N ASP A 136 -1.56 -21.40 17.67
CA ASP A 136 -2.27 -21.73 18.92
C ASP A 136 -1.33 -21.83 20.14
N LYS A 137 -0.05 -22.16 19.92
CA LYS A 137 1.02 -22.22 20.93
C LYS A 137 1.74 -20.87 21.16
N GLY A 138 1.31 -19.80 20.49
CA GLY A 138 1.88 -18.46 20.61
C GLY A 138 3.18 -18.21 19.80
N ASN A 139 3.63 -19.17 18.98
CA ASN A 139 4.81 -18.96 18.14
C ASN A 139 4.47 -18.10 16.91
N VAL A 140 5.32 -17.14 16.59
CA VAL A 140 5.20 -16.32 15.38
C VAL A 140 5.47 -17.19 14.14
N ARG A 141 4.49 -17.32 13.25
CA ARG A 141 4.58 -18.06 11.99
C ARG A 141 4.81 -17.14 10.79
N PHE A 142 4.34 -15.91 10.87
CA PHE A 142 4.41 -14.92 9.80
C PHE A 142 4.47 -13.52 10.38
N SER A 143 5.13 -12.60 9.65
CA SER A 143 5.12 -11.17 9.95
C SER A 143 5.23 -10.38 8.66
N ALA A 144 4.39 -9.36 8.51
CA ALA A 144 4.42 -8.43 7.39
C ALA A 144 3.89 -7.05 7.81
N GLU A 145 4.11 -6.06 6.94
CA GLU A 145 3.56 -4.72 7.09
C GLU A 145 2.63 -4.40 5.92
N ALA A 146 1.51 -3.73 6.22
CA ALA A 146 0.54 -3.28 5.24
C ALA A 146 0.40 -1.76 5.26
N LEU A 147 0.32 -1.16 4.08
CA LEU A 147 -0.04 0.25 3.95
C LEU A 147 -1.57 0.42 3.83
N ASN A 148 -2.25 -0.51 3.14
CA ASN A 148 -3.70 -0.49 3.02
C ASN A 148 -4.38 -1.38 4.07
N GLU A 149 -4.27 -2.70 3.92
CA GLU A 149 -5.07 -3.61 4.74
C GLU A 149 -4.47 -5.02 4.89
N ALA A 150 -4.95 -5.70 5.93
CA ALA A 150 -4.87 -7.14 6.11
C ALA A 150 -6.25 -7.75 5.94
N VAL A 151 -6.38 -8.78 5.09
CA VAL A 151 -7.64 -9.47 4.79
C VAL A 151 -7.54 -10.91 5.23
N ILE A 152 -8.47 -11.37 6.06
CA ILE A 152 -8.62 -12.77 6.43
C ILE A 152 -9.87 -13.30 5.71
N ALA A 153 -9.69 -14.30 4.86
CA ALA A 153 -10.77 -14.87 4.07
C ALA A 153 -10.55 -16.36 3.80
N ASN A 154 -11.59 -17.03 3.34
CA ASN A 154 -11.45 -18.38 2.81
C ASN A 154 -10.77 -18.33 1.41
N GLY A 155 -9.94 -19.32 1.11
CA GLY A 155 -9.35 -19.48 -0.23
C GLY A 155 -10.35 -19.99 -1.28
N SER A 156 -11.52 -20.48 -0.85
CA SER A 156 -12.60 -20.96 -1.71
C SER A 156 -13.76 -19.98 -1.73
N ALA A 157 -14.32 -19.72 -2.90
CA ALA A 157 -15.48 -18.83 -3.03
C ALA A 157 -16.72 -19.39 -2.31
N ALA A 158 -17.54 -18.47 -1.77
CA ALA A 158 -18.85 -18.75 -1.16
C ALA A 158 -18.82 -19.70 0.06
N ARG A 159 -17.74 -19.68 0.83
CA ARG A 159 -17.66 -20.42 2.10
C ARG A 159 -17.53 -19.47 3.28
N ILE A 160 -18.56 -19.48 4.12
CA ILE A 160 -18.62 -18.68 5.33
C ILE A 160 -17.60 -19.19 6.34
N ILE A 161 -16.88 -18.25 6.95
CA ILE A 161 -15.88 -18.49 7.99
C ILE A 161 -16.33 -17.91 9.34
N ASP A 162 -15.83 -18.49 10.42
CA ASP A 162 -16.06 -18.03 11.78
C ASP A 162 -14.75 -17.43 12.33
N LEU A 163 -14.79 -16.16 12.69
CA LEU A 163 -13.66 -15.39 13.19
C LEU A 163 -14.01 -14.74 14.53
N GLU A 164 -13.13 -14.81 15.50
CA GLU A 164 -13.23 -14.08 16.77
C GLU A 164 -12.35 -12.85 16.72
N LEU A 165 -12.93 -11.66 16.92
CA LEU A 165 -12.22 -10.39 17.06
C LEU A 165 -12.12 -10.01 18.52
N SER A 166 -10.91 -9.71 18.98
CA SER A 166 -10.63 -9.18 20.32
C SER A 166 -9.74 -7.94 20.24
N GLU A 167 -9.86 -7.04 21.22
CA GLU A 167 -8.92 -5.96 21.48
C GLU A 167 -8.09 -6.34 22.72
N GLY A 168 -6.80 -6.57 22.53
CA GLY A 168 -5.97 -7.19 23.55
C GLY A 168 -6.53 -8.56 23.96
N ASN A 169 -7.00 -8.67 25.20
CA ASN A 169 -7.62 -9.88 25.74
C ASN A 169 -9.15 -9.77 25.86
N GLU A 170 -9.75 -8.64 25.49
CA GLU A 170 -11.18 -8.42 25.57
C GLU A 170 -11.86 -8.84 24.26
N LEU A 171 -12.83 -9.75 24.36
CA LEU A 171 -13.64 -10.17 23.23
C LEU A 171 -14.52 -9.02 22.75
N VAL A 172 -14.37 -8.60 21.50
CA VAL A 172 -15.22 -7.60 20.86
C VAL A 172 -16.46 -8.27 20.26
N THR A 173 -16.26 -9.26 19.39
CA THR A 173 -17.35 -9.97 18.72
C THR A 173 -16.85 -11.21 17.99
N THR A 174 -17.79 -12.05 17.56
CA THR A 174 -17.54 -13.15 16.64
C THR A 174 -18.24 -12.86 15.31
N TYR A 175 -17.49 -12.95 14.22
CA TYR A 175 -18.03 -12.79 12.87
C TYR A 175 -18.26 -14.15 12.22
N ARG A 176 -19.40 -14.24 11.55
CA ARG A 176 -19.70 -15.27 10.56
C ARG A 176 -19.86 -14.57 9.22
N ALA A 177 -18.87 -14.67 8.33
CA ALA A 177 -18.73 -13.84 7.13
C ALA A 177 -17.90 -14.55 6.06
N ASP A 178 -17.79 -13.97 4.87
CA ASP A 178 -16.83 -14.44 3.84
C ASP A 178 -15.40 -14.03 4.17
N GLY A 179 -15.21 -13.00 4.98
CA GLY A 179 -13.92 -12.51 5.42
C GLY A 179 -14.01 -11.33 6.39
N LEU A 180 -12.84 -10.88 6.82
CA LEU A 180 -12.65 -9.69 7.64
C LEU A 180 -11.50 -8.86 7.11
N VAL A 181 -11.71 -7.56 6.93
CA VAL A 181 -10.70 -6.60 6.51
C VAL A 181 -10.32 -5.73 7.70
N VAL A 182 -9.04 -5.62 7.99
CA VAL A 182 -8.49 -4.63 8.92
C VAL A 182 -7.66 -3.65 8.12
N ALA A 183 -8.11 -2.40 8.03
CA ALA A 183 -7.54 -1.39 7.16
C ALA A 183 -6.99 -0.19 7.93
N THR A 184 -5.94 0.42 7.38
CA THR A 184 -5.51 1.77 7.73
C THR A 184 -6.48 2.81 7.17
N PRO A 185 -6.42 4.09 7.56
CA PRO A 185 -7.16 5.14 6.88
C PRO A 185 -6.83 5.24 5.38
N THR A 186 -5.57 4.98 4.98
CA THR A 186 -5.17 4.91 3.56
C THR A 186 -5.92 3.78 2.84
N GLY A 187 -5.99 2.59 3.45
CA GLY A 187 -6.69 1.42 2.92
C GLY A 187 -8.21 1.53 2.96
N SER A 188 -8.78 2.51 3.68
CA SER A 188 -10.23 2.73 3.73
C SER A 188 -10.85 2.99 2.36
N THR A 189 -10.05 3.45 1.40
CA THR A 189 -10.47 3.70 0.01
C THR A 189 -10.15 2.55 -0.95
N ALA A 190 -9.62 1.43 -0.44
CA ALA A 190 -9.27 0.22 -1.19
C ALA A 190 -10.31 -0.90 -0.97
N TYR A 191 -9.91 -2.09 -0.59
CA TYR A 191 -10.84 -3.21 -0.43
C TYR A 191 -11.85 -3.03 0.70
N SER A 192 -11.48 -2.32 1.78
CA SER A 192 -12.40 -1.96 2.86
C SER A 192 -13.62 -1.19 2.34
N LEU A 193 -13.43 -0.26 1.38
CA LEU A 193 -14.54 0.47 0.76
C LEU A 193 -15.49 -0.47 0.02
N SER A 194 -14.94 -1.40 -0.77
CA SER A 194 -15.74 -2.38 -1.52
C SER A 194 -16.52 -3.32 -0.60
N ALA A 195 -16.00 -3.58 0.61
CA ALA A 195 -16.67 -4.35 1.65
C ALA A 195 -17.73 -3.54 2.45
N GLY A 196 -17.95 -2.27 2.12
CA GLY A 196 -18.90 -1.38 2.79
C GLY A 196 -18.35 -0.62 3.99
N GLY A 197 -17.02 -0.54 4.12
CA GLY A 197 -16.34 0.28 5.11
C GLY A 197 -16.45 1.79 4.80
N PRO A 198 -16.29 2.66 5.81
CA PRO A 198 -16.33 4.11 5.64
C PRO A 198 -15.07 4.62 4.95
N VAL A 199 -15.19 5.75 4.25
CA VAL A 199 -14.04 6.53 3.80
C VAL A 199 -13.48 7.30 4.99
N ILE A 200 -12.18 7.12 5.25
CA ILE A 200 -11.50 7.70 6.43
C ILE A 200 -10.42 8.66 5.95
N ASP A 201 -10.38 9.87 6.52
CA ASP A 201 -9.31 10.82 6.29
C ASP A 201 -7.97 10.20 6.75
N PRO A 202 -6.94 10.15 5.89
CA PRO A 202 -5.67 9.52 6.21
C PRO A 202 -4.89 10.19 7.37
N ARG A 203 -5.31 11.37 7.80
CA ARG A 203 -4.75 12.07 8.97
C ARG A 203 -5.25 11.52 10.31
N LEU A 204 -6.32 10.69 10.30
CA LEU A 204 -6.85 10.09 11.52
C LEU A 204 -5.98 8.91 11.97
N SER A 205 -5.78 8.82 13.28
CA SER A 205 -5.03 7.74 13.93
C SER A 205 -5.99 6.61 14.35
N CYS A 206 -6.37 5.74 13.39
CA CYS A 206 -7.31 4.66 13.64
C CYS A 206 -7.10 3.46 12.72
N PHE A 207 -7.75 2.35 13.06
CA PHE A 207 -7.95 1.19 12.21
C PHE A 207 -9.44 0.99 11.93
N CYS A 208 -9.77 0.53 10.73
CA CYS A 208 -11.12 0.16 10.37
C CYS A 208 -11.22 -1.36 10.21
N VAL A 209 -12.14 -1.99 10.94
CA VAL A 209 -12.46 -3.40 10.81
C VAL A 209 -13.76 -3.54 10.07
N THR A 210 -13.73 -4.13 8.87
CA THR A 210 -14.89 -4.26 7.98
C THR A 210 -15.15 -5.74 7.67
N PRO A 211 -16.29 -6.30 8.09
CA PRO A 211 -16.67 -7.66 7.71
C PRO A 211 -17.07 -7.71 6.22
N VAL A 212 -16.67 -8.77 5.52
CA VAL A 212 -17.02 -9.02 4.11
C VAL A 212 -18.23 -9.95 4.06
N CYS A 213 -19.34 -9.51 3.48
CA CYS A 213 -20.59 -10.27 3.34
C CYS A 213 -20.99 -10.99 4.65
N PRO A 214 -21.13 -10.30 5.79
CA PRO A 214 -21.46 -10.95 7.05
C PRO A 214 -22.86 -11.55 7.02
N HIS A 215 -23.01 -12.73 7.62
CA HIS A 215 -24.31 -13.41 7.73
C HIS A 215 -25.29 -12.63 8.62
N SER A 216 -24.78 -11.92 9.64
CA SER A 216 -25.61 -11.09 10.53
C SER A 216 -25.90 -9.74 9.89
N LEU A 217 -27.17 -9.38 9.80
CA LEU A 217 -27.61 -8.06 9.35
C LEU A 217 -27.23 -6.91 10.32
N LEU A 218 -26.83 -7.24 11.54
CA LEU A 218 -26.41 -6.27 12.57
C LEU A 218 -24.91 -5.98 12.52
N ALA A 219 -24.12 -6.79 11.79
CA ALA A 219 -22.69 -6.56 11.66
C ALA A 219 -22.44 -5.22 10.95
N ARG A 220 -21.59 -4.40 11.54
CA ARG A 220 -21.19 -3.09 11.01
C ARG A 220 -19.67 -2.97 11.02
N PRO A 221 -19.08 -2.18 10.12
CA PRO A 221 -17.70 -1.76 10.26
C PRO A 221 -17.48 -1.04 11.59
N MET A 222 -16.35 -1.33 12.23
CA MET A 222 -15.95 -0.71 13.49
C MET A 222 -14.62 0.04 13.31
N ILE A 223 -14.47 1.15 14.03
CA ILE A 223 -13.24 1.95 14.04
C ILE A 223 -12.63 1.84 15.42
N PHE A 224 -11.34 1.50 15.47
CA PHE A 224 -10.53 1.40 16.67
C PHE A 224 -9.40 2.44 16.64
N PRO A 225 -8.92 2.93 17.78
CA PRO A 225 -7.70 3.74 17.81
C PRO A 225 -6.51 2.92 17.27
N ASP A 226 -5.54 3.57 16.63
CA ASP A 226 -4.35 2.89 16.08
C ASP A 226 -3.39 2.38 17.17
N THR A 227 -3.66 2.70 18.42
CA THR A 227 -3.01 2.15 19.61
C THR A 227 -3.54 0.79 20.03
N ALA A 228 -4.69 0.37 19.49
CA ALA A 228 -5.30 -0.93 19.79
C ALA A 228 -4.44 -2.09 19.26
N GLU A 229 -4.35 -3.17 20.03
CA GLU A 229 -3.89 -4.46 19.55
C GLU A 229 -5.10 -5.29 19.16
N LEU A 230 -5.37 -5.38 17.85
CA LEU A 230 -6.48 -6.18 17.33
C LEU A 230 -6.02 -7.62 17.11
N ARG A 231 -6.81 -8.57 17.59
CA ARG A 231 -6.56 -9.99 17.46
C ARG A 231 -7.72 -10.64 16.72
N VAL A 232 -7.43 -11.30 15.62
CA VAL A 232 -8.42 -12.05 14.84
C VAL A 232 -8.04 -13.52 14.84
N LYS A 233 -8.82 -14.33 15.56
CA LYS A 233 -8.58 -15.77 15.70
C LYS A 233 -9.44 -16.57 14.73
N ASN A 234 -8.83 -17.54 14.07
CA ASN A 234 -9.55 -18.52 13.26
C ASN A 234 -10.17 -19.57 14.18
N ILE A 235 -11.50 -19.54 14.31
CA ILE A 235 -12.30 -20.48 15.11
C ILE A 235 -13.13 -21.44 14.23
N CYS A 236 -12.84 -21.51 12.93
CA CYS A 236 -13.57 -22.39 11.99
C CYS A 236 -13.37 -23.86 12.32
N VAL A 237 -14.46 -24.58 12.57
CA VAL A 237 -14.40 -26.03 12.81
C VAL A 237 -14.32 -26.81 11.51
N ARG A 238 -15.06 -26.38 10.47
CA ARG A 238 -15.14 -27.07 9.17
C ARG A 238 -14.00 -26.66 8.24
N GLU A 239 -13.80 -25.36 8.03
CA GLU A 239 -12.74 -24.79 7.20
C GLU A 239 -11.53 -24.51 8.08
N LYS A 240 -10.65 -25.50 8.22
CA LYS A 240 -9.50 -25.41 9.15
C LYS A 240 -8.41 -24.47 8.70
N MET A 241 -8.38 -24.11 7.40
CA MET A 241 -7.36 -23.26 6.81
C MET A 241 -8.00 -22.04 6.15
N LEU A 242 -7.60 -20.87 6.59
CA LEU A 242 -7.93 -19.57 6.00
C LEU A 242 -6.69 -18.96 5.39
N HIS A 243 -6.86 -17.85 4.67
CA HIS A 243 -5.77 -17.08 4.10
C HIS A 243 -5.77 -15.67 4.70
N LEU A 244 -4.62 -15.27 5.22
CA LEU A 244 -4.32 -13.87 5.52
C LEU A 244 -3.60 -13.27 4.31
N THR A 245 -4.17 -12.26 3.70
CA THR A 245 -3.57 -11.52 2.59
C THR A 245 -3.26 -10.10 3.02
N VAL A 246 -2.04 -9.64 2.75
CA VAL A 246 -1.54 -8.30 3.11
C VAL A 246 -1.35 -7.48 1.83
N ASP A 247 -2.01 -6.32 1.75
CA ASP A 247 -1.98 -5.40 0.59
C ASP A 247 -2.26 -6.10 -0.75
N GLY A 248 -3.10 -7.14 -0.76
CA GLY A 248 -3.47 -7.91 -1.95
C GLY A 248 -2.33 -8.71 -2.61
N ARG A 249 -1.15 -8.84 -1.97
CA ARG A 249 0.05 -9.44 -2.60
C ARG A 249 0.66 -10.61 -1.85
N VAL A 250 0.80 -10.48 -0.56
CA VAL A 250 1.42 -11.51 0.28
C VAL A 250 0.32 -12.29 0.95
N THR A 251 0.23 -13.58 0.66
CA THR A 251 -0.78 -14.48 1.24
C THR A 251 -0.11 -15.52 2.11
N PHE A 252 -0.66 -15.76 3.28
CA PHE A 252 -0.19 -16.75 4.23
C PHE A 252 -1.35 -17.56 4.80
N GLU A 253 -1.10 -18.85 5.06
CA GLU A 253 -2.09 -19.78 5.60
C GLU A 253 -2.29 -19.55 7.10
N MET A 254 -3.54 -19.47 7.53
CA MET A 254 -3.96 -19.31 8.90
C MET A 254 -4.83 -20.50 9.32
N TYR A 255 -4.27 -21.41 10.11
CA TYR A 255 -4.95 -22.63 10.55
C TYR A 255 -5.91 -22.38 11.70
N HIS A 256 -6.79 -23.36 11.97
CA HIS A 256 -7.66 -23.32 13.14
C HIS A 256 -6.85 -23.10 14.41
N GLY A 257 -7.28 -22.16 15.25
CA GLY A 257 -6.60 -21.74 16.48
C GLY A 257 -5.52 -20.67 16.29
N ASP A 258 -5.00 -20.46 15.07
CA ASP A 258 -4.09 -19.35 14.78
C ASP A 258 -4.76 -17.99 15.00
N THR A 259 -3.96 -17.02 15.40
CA THR A 259 -4.43 -15.64 15.64
C THR A 259 -3.60 -14.66 14.83
N ALA A 260 -4.25 -13.87 14.00
CA ALA A 260 -3.65 -12.69 13.41
C ALA A 260 -3.65 -11.55 14.43
N VAL A 261 -2.47 -11.07 14.81
CA VAL A 261 -2.27 -9.92 15.69
C VAL A 261 -1.91 -8.72 14.81
N ILE A 262 -2.74 -7.68 14.88
CA ILE A 262 -2.63 -6.49 14.04
C ILE A 262 -2.47 -5.27 14.95
N THR A 263 -1.37 -4.56 14.76
CA THR A 263 -1.02 -3.36 15.53
C THR A 263 -0.52 -2.28 14.59
N ARG A 264 -0.33 -1.07 15.12
CA ARG A 264 0.36 -0.02 14.39
C ARG A 264 1.81 -0.40 14.14
N SER A 265 2.26 -0.28 12.88
CA SER A 265 3.67 -0.40 12.55
C SER A 265 4.48 0.77 13.12
N LYS A 266 5.73 0.50 13.47
CA LYS A 266 6.72 1.54 13.77
C LYS A 266 7.15 2.29 12.50
N THR A 267 6.98 1.67 11.34
CA THR A 267 7.31 2.21 10.03
C THR A 267 6.14 3.03 9.49
N LYS A 268 6.44 4.12 8.80
CA LYS A 268 5.45 4.95 8.09
C LYS A 268 5.83 5.04 6.63
N ALA A 269 4.85 4.97 5.74
CA ALA A 269 5.09 5.31 4.35
C ALA A 269 5.05 6.85 4.18
N ARG A 270 5.95 7.38 3.34
CA ARG A 270 6.15 8.81 3.14
C ARG A 270 5.80 9.17 1.71
N LEU A 271 4.70 9.88 1.49
CA LEU A 271 4.26 10.34 0.18
C LEU A 271 4.67 11.80 0.00
N LEU A 272 5.39 12.10 -1.07
CA LEU A 272 5.78 13.47 -1.38
C LEU A 272 4.59 14.17 -2.03
N ARG A 273 4.27 15.38 -1.54
CA ARG A 273 3.15 16.21 -1.97
C ARG A 273 3.66 17.56 -2.47
N ILE A 274 3.26 17.90 -3.68
CA ILE A 274 3.64 19.13 -4.38
C ILE A 274 2.44 20.08 -4.49
N LYS A 275 1.23 19.51 -4.64
CA LYS A 275 -0.02 20.23 -4.75
C LYS A 275 -0.59 20.57 -3.38
N ASP A 276 -1.27 21.70 -3.29
CA ASP A 276 -1.97 22.14 -2.07
C ASP A 276 -3.40 21.55 -1.99
N ASP A 277 -3.66 20.43 -2.70
CA ASP A 277 -4.95 19.77 -2.71
C ASP A 277 -5.13 18.86 -1.49
N GLY A 278 -6.16 19.12 -0.72
CA GLY A 278 -6.51 18.32 0.46
C GLY A 278 -7.25 17.03 0.10
N PHE A 279 -7.45 16.17 1.13
CA PHE A 279 -8.19 14.91 1.04
C PHE A 279 -9.57 15.05 0.37
N SER A 280 -10.35 16.08 0.71
CA SER A 280 -11.68 16.32 0.14
C SER A 280 -11.66 16.56 -1.36
N SER A 281 -10.62 17.23 -1.88
CA SER A 281 -10.46 17.44 -3.32
C SER A 281 -10.21 16.11 -4.05
N ARG A 282 -9.39 15.25 -3.47
CA ARG A 282 -9.07 13.91 -4.03
C ARG A 282 -10.28 12.98 -4.05
N ILE A 283 -11.14 13.03 -3.02
CA ILE A 283 -12.41 12.27 -2.99
C ILE A 283 -13.34 12.73 -4.12
N ARG A 284 -13.52 14.04 -4.31
CA ARG A 284 -14.36 14.59 -5.38
C ARG A 284 -13.89 14.18 -6.78
N LEU A 285 -12.58 14.25 -7.02
CA LEU A 285 -11.99 13.87 -8.32
C LEU A 285 -12.28 12.41 -8.67
N LYS A 286 -12.35 11.52 -7.66
CA LYS A 286 -12.65 10.10 -7.88
C LYS A 286 -14.14 9.76 -8.00
N LYS A 287 -15.03 10.72 -7.92
CA LYS A 287 -16.49 10.51 -7.99
C LYS A 287 -16.97 9.42 -7.00
N LEU A 288 -16.45 9.43 -5.77
CA LEU A 288 -16.91 8.52 -4.71
C LEU A 288 -18.17 9.00 -4.01
N MET A 289 -18.68 10.14 -4.41
CA MET A 289 -19.95 10.70 -3.97
C MET A 289 -20.82 11.02 -5.17
#